data_b3f90d737a3dac745458f4823c03d0d9
#
_entry.id   b3f90d737a3dac745458f4823c03d0d9
#
_cell.length_a   1.000
_cell.length_b   1.000
_cell.length_c   1.000
_cell.angle_alpha   90.00
_cell.angle_beta   90.00
_cell.angle_gamma   90.00
#
_symmetry.space_group_name_H-M   'P 1'
#
loop_
_entity.id
_entity.type
_entity.pdbx_description
1 polymer ?
#
loop_
_entity_poly.entity_id
_entity_poly.type
_entity_poly.pdbx_seq_one_letter_code
_entity_poly.pdbx_strand_id
1 'polypeptide(L)'
;MKNQDKRKLVAEKSGISPKQRELYDIIKNYIRSNKHSPSYEELKQLIGSNSKSHVHGLVHQLHQRGWIKFNNGRNRSISIV
;
A
#
# COMPACT_ATOMS: atom_id res chain seq x y z
N MET A 1 12.87 -23.16 -15.01
CA MET A 1 12.74 -22.69 -14.55
C MET A 1 12.86 -22.03 -14.16
N LYS A 2 12.84 -21.71 -14.28
CA LYS A 2 12.97 -21.11 -14.02
C LYS A 2 12.62 -20.50 -13.40
N ASN A 3 12.68 -19.94 -13.55
CA ASN A 3 12.23 -19.22 -12.92
C ASN A 3 11.90 -19.41 -11.74
N GLN A 4 12.29 -19.93 -11.24
CA GLN A 4 12.03 -20.27 -9.97
C GLN A 4 12.41 -19.25 -9.03
N ASP A 5 13.45 -18.67 -9.25
CA ASP A 5 13.86 -17.62 -8.41
C ASP A 5 12.90 -16.54 -8.37
N LYS A 6 12.27 -16.32 -9.44
CA LYS A 6 11.28 -15.36 -9.49
C LYS A 6 10.18 -15.68 -8.60
N ARG A 7 9.96 -16.92 -8.45
CA ARG A 7 8.93 -17.32 -7.62
C ARG A 7 9.18 -16.94 -6.22
N LYS A 8 10.40 -16.93 -5.83
CA LYS A 8 10.72 -16.52 -4.55
C LYS A 8 10.31 -15.13 -4.29
N LEU A 9 10.53 -14.24 -5.21
CA LEU A 9 10.12 -12.89 -5.06
C LEU A 9 8.64 -12.79 -4.92
N VAL A 10 7.94 -13.58 -5.65
CA VAL A 10 6.51 -13.55 -5.56
C VAL A 10 6.04 -13.99 -4.21
N ALA A 11 6.77 -14.91 -3.60
CA ALA A 11 6.39 -15.40 -2.31
C ALA A 11 6.49 -14.34 -1.24
N GLU A 12 7.27 -13.30 -1.46
CA GLU A 12 7.39 -12.25 -0.49
C GLU A 12 6.22 -11.28 -0.56
N LYS A 13 5.49 -11.28 -1.66
CA LYS A 13 4.33 -10.42 -1.81
C LYS A 13 3.14 -11.28 -2.18
N SER A 14 2.19 -11.39 -1.29
CA SER A 14 0.97 -12.13 -1.56
C SER A 14 0.12 -11.39 -2.56
N GLY A 15 -0.80 -12.09 -3.19
CA GLY A 15 -1.74 -11.46 -4.11
C GLY A 15 -2.63 -10.48 -3.36
N ILE A 16 -3.08 -9.45 -4.03
CA ILE A 16 -3.94 -8.45 -3.42
C ILE A 16 -5.21 -8.30 -4.25
N SER A 17 -6.25 -7.81 -3.61
CA SER A 17 -7.54 -7.59 -4.27
C SER A 17 -7.47 -6.37 -5.16
N PRO A 18 -8.43 -6.20 -6.08
CA PRO A 18 -8.46 -5.02 -6.93
C PRO A 18 -8.49 -3.71 -6.13
N LYS A 19 -9.21 -3.69 -5.01
CA LYS A 19 -9.26 -2.48 -4.20
C LYS A 19 -7.94 -2.20 -3.51
N GLN A 20 -7.28 -3.23 -3.04
CA GLN A 20 -5.96 -3.10 -2.45
C GLN A 20 -4.96 -2.60 -3.51
N ARG A 21 -5.07 -3.12 -4.73
CA ARG A 21 -4.19 -2.71 -5.80
C ARG A 21 -4.42 -1.25 -6.16
N GLU A 22 -5.67 -0.83 -6.16
CA GLU A 22 -6.00 0.55 -6.45
C GLU A 22 -5.34 1.46 -5.42
N LEU A 23 -5.45 1.12 -4.15
CA LEU A 23 -4.83 1.93 -3.10
C LEU A 23 -3.31 1.92 -3.22
N TYR A 24 -2.74 0.77 -3.53
CA TYR A 24 -1.30 0.67 -3.69
C TYR A 24 -0.81 1.60 -4.80
N ASP A 25 -1.51 1.62 -5.93
CA ASP A 25 -1.12 2.48 -7.04
C ASP A 25 -1.25 3.94 -6.67
N ILE A 26 -2.28 4.30 -5.91
CA ILE A 26 -2.46 5.66 -5.43
C ILE A 26 -1.29 6.08 -4.54
N ILE A 27 -0.90 5.21 -3.61
CA ILE A 27 0.21 5.50 -2.72
C ILE A 27 1.50 5.68 -3.50
N LYS A 28 1.74 4.77 -4.43
CA LYS A 28 2.96 4.80 -5.22
C LYS A 28 3.05 6.08 -6.03
N ASN A 29 1.96 6.46 -6.68
CA ASN A 29 1.94 7.67 -7.48
C ASN A 29 2.07 8.92 -6.62
N TYR A 30 1.45 8.93 -5.45
CA TYR A 30 1.54 10.06 -4.54
C TYR A 30 2.98 10.29 -4.10
N ILE A 31 3.64 9.21 -3.69
CA ILE A 31 5.03 9.32 -3.22
C ILE A 31 5.93 9.77 -4.35
N ARG A 32 5.69 9.26 -5.56
CA ARG A 32 6.52 9.65 -6.70
C ARG A 32 6.38 11.13 -6.99
N SER A 33 5.17 11.67 -6.91
CA SER A 33 4.91 13.06 -7.24
C SER A 33 5.28 14.02 -6.13
N ASN A 34 5.05 13.63 -4.88
CA ASN A 34 5.18 14.53 -3.75
C ASN A 34 6.42 14.31 -2.91
N LYS A 35 7.12 13.21 -3.14
CA LYS A 35 8.38 12.88 -2.46
C LYS A 35 8.20 12.63 -0.96
N HIS A 36 6.99 12.33 -0.54
CA HIS A 36 6.72 11.93 0.84
C HIS A 36 5.44 11.12 0.87
N SER A 37 5.21 10.44 1.98
CA SER A 37 4.05 9.60 2.15
C SER A 37 2.77 10.40 2.24
N PRO A 38 1.65 9.88 1.72
CA PRO A 38 0.35 10.51 1.96
C PRO A 38 -0.12 10.24 3.38
N SER A 39 -1.02 11.08 3.87
CA SER A 39 -1.70 10.84 5.13
C SER A 39 -2.90 9.96 4.86
N TYR A 40 -3.49 9.40 5.92
CA TYR A 40 -4.70 8.61 5.76
C TYR A 40 -5.86 9.45 5.26
N GLU A 41 -5.91 10.69 5.66
CA GLU A 41 -6.97 11.59 5.20
C GLU A 41 -6.84 11.81 3.71
N GLU A 42 -5.63 12.00 3.23
CA GLU A 42 -5.39 12.17 1.80
C GLU A 42 -5.74 10.91 1.02
N LEU A 43 -5.37 9.76 1.57
CA LEU A 43 -5.70 8.51 0.92
C LEU A 43 -7.19 8.28 0.86
N LYS A 44 -7.91 8.66 1.92
CA LYS A 44 -9.34 8.52 1.96
C LYS A 44 -9.97 9.29 0.80
N GLN A 45 -9.51 10.52 0.60
CA GLN A 45 -10.03 11.34 -0.47
C GLN A 45 -9.66 10.81 -1.85
N LEU A 46 -8.43 10.37 -2.01
CA LEU A 46 -7.97 9.90 -3.30
C LEU A 46 -8.64 8.61 -3.74
N ILE A 47 -8.95 7.73 -2.81
CA ILE A 47 -9.59 6.48 -3.16
C ILE A 47 -11.12 6.61 -3.17
N GLY A 48 -11.63 7.77 -2.74
CA GLY A 48 -13.05 8.01 -2.77
C GLY A 48 -13.83 7.30 -1.67
N SER A 49 -13.21 7.12 -0.53
CA SER A 49 -13.86 6.43 0.58
C SER A 49 -14.43 7.45 1.57
N ASN A 50 -15.52 7.07 2.21
CA ASN A 50 -16.10 7.90 3.27
C ASN A 50 -15.59 7.47 4.64
N SER A 51 -14.77 6.44 4.70
CA SER A 51 -14.37 5.87 5.98
C SER A 51 -12.87 5.80 6.09
N LYS A 52 -12.32 6.44 7.10
CA LYS A 52 -10.91 6.37 7.38
C LYS A 52 -10.55 4.97 7.86
N SER A 53 -11.47 4.31 8.56
CA SER A 53 -11.24 2.93 9.01
C SER A 53 -11.07 1.99 7.84
N HIS A 54 -11.81 2.20 6.77
CA HIS A 54 -11.69 1.37 5.58
C HIS A 54 -10.30 1.52 4.97
N VAL A 55 -9.82 2.75 4.87
CA VAL A 55 -8.50 3.02 4.33
C VAL A 55 -7.43 2.39 5.22
N HIS A 56 -7.60 2.53 6.54
CA HIS A 56 -6.67 1.96 7.49
C HIS A 56 -6.58 0.46 7.31
N GLY A 57 -7.72 -0.19 7.11
CA GLY A 57 -7.76 -1.63 6.88
C GLY A 57 -7.02 -2.04 5.63
N LEU A 58 -7.20 -1.27 4.54
CA LEU A 58 -6.52 -1.56 3.29
C LEU A 58 -5.01 -1.39 3.42
N VAL A 59 -4.58 -0.34 4.12
CA VAL A 59 -3.15 -0.10 4.34
C VAL A 59 -2.56 -1.24 5.15
N HIS A 60 -3.28 -1.69 6.19
CA HIS A 60 -2.83 -2.79 7.02
C HIS A 60 -2.67 -4.05 6.20
N GLN A 61 -3.64 -4.33 5.32
CA GLN A 61 -3.58 -5.52 4.49
C GLN A 61 -2.40 -5.47 3.51
N LEU A 62 -2.16 -4.32 2.91
CA LEU A 62 -1.02 -4.17 2.02
C LEU A 62 0.29 -4.39 2.78
N HIS A 63 0.35 -3.90 4.00
CA HIS A 63 1.53 -4.08 4.82
C HIS A 63 1.75 -5.55 5.16
N GLN A 64 0.69 -6.24 5.57
CA GLN A 64 0.79 -7.64 5.91
C GLN A 64 1.20 -8.50 4.73
N ARG A 65 0.85 -8.09 3.53
CA ARG A 65 1.19 -8.86 2.34
C ARG A 65 2.51 -8.46 1.70
N GLY A 66 3.23 -7.57 2.35
CA GLY A 66 4.59 -7.24 1.93
C GLY A 66 4.71 -6.20 0.83
N TRP A 67 3.64 -5.46 0.56
CA TRP A 67 3.66 -4.47 -0.52
C TRP A 67 4.14 -3.10 -0.06
N ILE A 68 3.88 -2.76 1.21
CA ILE A 68 4.29 -1.47 1.77
C ILE A 68 4.75 -1.67 3.20
N LYS A 69 5.38 -0.64 3.75
CA LYS A 69 5.73 -0.58 5.16
C LYS A 69 5.11 0.69 5.72
N PHE A 70 4.73 0.67 6.98
CA PHE A 70 4.28 1.87 7.65
C PHE A 70 4.46 1.72 9.14
N ASN A 71 4.55 2.85 9.84
CA ASN A 71 4.63 2.86 11.30
C ASN A 71 3.26 3.17 11.86
N ASN A 72 2.72 2.21 12.60
CA ASN A 72 1.42 2.39 13.21
C ASN A 72 1.49 3.57 14.17
N GLY A 73 0.53 4.46 14.06
CA GLY A 73 0.51 5.63 14.94
C GLY A 73 1.30 6.82 14.44
N ARG A 74 2.06 6.69 13.37
CA ARG A 74 2.78 7.81 12.81
C ARG A 74 2.16 8.24 11.51
N ASN A 75 1.95 9.54 11.39
CA ASN A 75 1.39 10.09 10.18
C ASN A 75 2.45 10.10 9.08
N ARG A 76 2.02 9.93 7.84
CA ARG A 76 2.91 10.00 6.67
C ARG A 76 4.11 9.05 6.78
N SER A 77 3.86 7.84 7.22
CA SER A 77 4.94 6.88 7.42
C SER A 77 4.95 5.74 6.42
N ILE A 78 4.15 5.81 5.37
CA ILE A 78 4.05 4.74 4.39
C ILE A 78 5.22 4.80 3.40
N SER A 79 5.81 3.66 3.13
CA SER A 79 6.83 3.59 2.09
C SER A 79 6.59 2.33 1.27
N ILE A 80 7.04 2.36 0.03
CA ILE A 80 6.92 1.23 -0.88
C ILE A 80 8.07 0.27 -0.59
N VAL A 81 7.74 -1.00 -0.55
CA VAL A 81 8.77 -2.02 -0.34
C VAL A 81 9.54 -2.26 -1.62
#